data_4617a862628e038f8879d7966551205b
#
_entry.id   4617a862628e038f8879d7966551205b
#
_cell.length_a   1.000
_cell.length_b   1.000
_cell.length_c   1.000
_cell.angle_alpha   90.00
_cell.angle_beta   90.00
_cell.angle_gamma   90.00
#
_symmetry.space_group_name_H-M   'P 1'
#
loop_
_entity.id
_entity.type
_entity.pdbx_description
1 polymer ?
#
loop_
_entity_poly.entity_id
_entity_poly.type
_entity_poly.pdbx_seq_one_letter_code
_entity_poly.pdbx_strand_id
1 'polypeptide(L)'
;ISIDFTLAETIENLDEVIIESNIESLNIKTPQMSVNSLSASSIKQIPVVFGEADVIKAITLLPGVSSGGEGAAGFNVRGGAADQNLILLDEATIFNSSHLFGLFSVFNPDAIKSLKLYKGGVPAKYGGRVASVLDIYQKEGNKNEFKANGGIGLVASRLLLEGPLKKGVGSFLLGGRATYAHLFLPLFDVDNIAYFYDLNTKFSYKLNQKNSIYLSGYFGRDVFNVSNSFENTYGNTVINFRWNHLFNDQLFSNLSLIYSDYYYGLNLNFVGFE
;
A
#
# COMPACT_ATOMS: atom_id res chain seq x y z
N ILE A 1 -62.72 31.17 13.87
CA ILE A 1 -61.62 30.56 14.65
C ILE A 1 -60.52 30.22 13.65
N SER A 2 -59.44 30.99 13.65
CA SER A 2 -58.23 30.70 12.87
C SER A 2 -57.31 29.84 13.75
N ILE A 3 -56.92 28.69 13.25
CA ILE A 3 -55.94 27.82 13.94
C ILE A 3 -54.67 27.87 13.11
N ASP A 4 -53.62 28.51 13.66
CA ASP A 4 -52.28 28.50 13.08
C ASP A 4 -51.51 27.27 13.55
N PHE A 5 -51.04 26.47 12.61
CA PHE A 5 -50.12 25.36 12.86
C PHE A 5 -48.69 25.79 12.56
N THR A 6 -47.85 25.79 13.56
CA THR A 6 -46.40 25.93 13.39
C THR A 6 -45.76 24.55 13.26
N LEU A 7 -45.25 24.21 12.08
CA LEU A 7 -44.46 23.04 11.90
C LEU A 7 -43.02 23.33 12.35
N ALA A 8 -42.53 22.60 13.33
CA ALA A 8 -41.12 22.63 13.69
C ALA A 8 -40.41 21.52 12.89
N GLU A 9 -39.34 21.87 12.20
CA GLU A 9 -38.43 20.87 11.64
C GLU A 9 -37.81 20.08 12.79
N THR A 10 -38.17 18.80 12.89
CA THR A 10 -37.46 17.87 13.76
C THR A 10 -36.25 17.36 12.98
N ILE A 11 -35.05 17.86 13.30
CA ILE A 11 -33.82 17.29 12.83
C ILE A 11 -33.62 15.99 13.62
N GLU A 12 -33.98 14.85 13.06
CA GLU A 12 -33.49 13.58 13.56
C GLU A 12 -32.00 13.46 13.19
N ASN A 13 -31.14 13.64 14.18
CA ASN A 13 -29.76 13.19 14.07
C ASN A 13 -29.80 11.66 13.97
N LEU A 14 -29.57 11.15 12.76
CA LEU A 14 -29.25 9.74 12.60
C LEU A 14 -27.91 9.53 13.30
N ASP A 15 -27.92 8.77 14.38
CA ASP A 15 -26.70 8.31 15.03
C ASP A 15 -25.82 7.62 13.97
N GLU A 16 -24.55 8.01 13.93
CA GLU A 16 -23.56 7.41 13.06
C GLU A 16 -23.57 5.90 13.31
N VAL A 17 -24.01 5.13 12.32
CA VAL A 17 -23.91 3.66 12.38
C VAL A 17 -22.44 3.32 12.28
N ILE A 18 -21.76 3.28 13.41
CA ILE A 18 -20.41 2.73 13.52
C ILE A 18 -20.55 1.23 13.25
N ILE A 19 -20.31 0.83 12.02
CA ILE A 19 -20.10 -0.59 11.72
C ILE A 19 -18.71 -0.94 12.28
N GLU A 20 -18.64 -1.23 13.55
CA GLU A 20 -17.52 -1.96 14.12
C GLU A 20 -17.57 -3.36 13.54
N SER A 21 -16.83 -3.60 12.46
CA SER A 21 -16.53 -4.96 12.05
C SER A 21 -15.57 -5.52 13.10
N ASN A 22 -16.10 -6.14 14.12
CA ASN A 22 -15.31 -6.91 15.09
C ASN A 22 -14.52 -7.95 14.29
N ILE A 23 -13.20 -7.78 14.21
CA ILE A 23 -12.27 -8.67 13.47
C ILE A 23 -12.44 -10.11 13.97
N GLU A 24 -12.75 -10.32 15.23
CA GLU A 24 -13.07 -11.63 15.84
C GLU A 24 -14.35 -12.25 15.24
N SER A 25 -15.37 -11.47 14.92
CA SER A 25 -16.60 -11.99 14.32
C SER A 25 -16.46 -12.37 12.83
N LEU A 26 -15.53 -11.75 12.12
CA LEU A 26 -15.22 -12.08 10.72
C LEU A 26 -14.56 -13.46 10.60
N ASN A 27 -13.68 -13.84 11.53
CA ASN A 27 -13.02 -15.14 11.53
C ASN A 27 -13.95 -16.32 11.88
N ILE A 28 -15.06 -16.05 12.57
CA ILE A 28 -16.03 -17.08 12.96
C ILE A 28 -17.14 -17.26 11.93
N LYS A 29 -17.52 -16.17 11.23
CA LYS A 29 -18.69 -16.18 10.32
C LYS A 29 -18.32 -16.37 8.84
N THR A 30 -17.06 -16.22 8.46
CA THR A 30 -16.61 -16.41 7.08
C THR A 30 -16.01 -17.80 6.89
N PRO A 31 -16.30 -18.52 5.80
CA PRO A 31 -15.71 -19.83 5.50
C PRO A 31 -14.20 -19.74 5.16
N GLN A 32 -13.62 -18.56 5.09
CA GLN A 32 -12.21 -18.34 4.82
C GLN A 32 -11.39 -18.53 6.09
N MET A 33 -10.68 -19.64 6.17
CA MET A 33 -9.75 -19.95 7.26
C MET A 33 -8.38 -19.35 6.98
N SER A 34 -7.67 -18.95 8.06
CA SER A 34 -6.27 -18.45 8.00
C SER A 34 -6.09 -17.13 7.24
N VAL A 35 -7.08 -16.26 7.25
CA VAL A 35 -7.03 -14.91 6.67
C VAL A 35 -6.98 -13.88 7.80
N ASN A 36 -6.03 -12.95 7.72
CA ASN A 36 -5.97 -11.78 8.57
C ASN A 36 -6.23 -10.53 7.74
N SER A 37 -7.12 -9.66 8.21
CA SER A 37 -7.39 -8.37 7.60
C SER A 37 -6.93 -7.26 8.53
N LEU A 38 -6.19 -6.28 8.00
CA LEU A 38 -5.77 -5.09 8.72
C LEU A 38 -6.26 -3.85 7.98
N SER A 39 -6.83 -2.91 8.73
CA SER A 39 -7.19 -1.59 8.21
C SER A 39 -6.01 -0.63 8.27
N ALA A 40 -6.07 0.47 7.51
CA ALA A 40 -5.07 1.53 7.59
C ALA A 40 -4.95 2.12 9.00
N SER A 41 -6.06 2.22 9.75
CA SER A 41 -6.06 2.69 11.13
C SER A 41 -5.31 1.76 12.06
N SER A 42 -5.50 0.44 11.92
CA SER A 42 -4.78 -0.55 12.72
C SER A 42 -3.26 -0.52 12.45
N ILE A 43 -2.85 -0.34 11.19
CA ILE A 43 -1.43 -0.24 10.82
C ILE A 43 -0.79 1.00 11.45
N LYS A 44 -1.49 2.14 11.48
CA LYS A 44 -0.99 3.39 12.04
C LYS A 44 -0.87 3.41 13.57
N GLN A 45 -1.54 2.50 14.26
CA GLN A 45 -1.47 2.35 15.72
C GLN A 45 -0.24 1.54 16.19
N ILE A 46 0.44 0.86 15.27
CA ILE A 46 1.63 0.07 15.59
C ILE A 46 2.82 1.00 15.80
N PRO A 47 3.68 0.71 16.79
CA PRO A 47 4.87 1.52 17.04
C PRO A 47 5.71 1.68 15.78
N VAL A 48 6.11 2.91 15.51
CA VAL A 48 6.83 3.29 14.29
C VAL A 48 8.35 3.20 14.49
N VAL A 49 9.05 2.84 13.42
CA VAL A 49 10.50 2.90 13.35
C VAL A 49 10.88 4.09 12.47
N PHE A 50 11.79 4.92 12.93
CA PHE A 50 12.21 6.16 12.24
C PHE A 50 11.07 7.13 11.93
N GLY A 51 9.96 7.08 12.70
CA GLY A 51 8.83 8.00 12.55
C GLY A 51 7.83 7.63 11.45
N GLU A 52 7.93 6.44 10.87
CA GLU A 52 7.02 5.96 9.82
C GLU A 52 6.40 4.61 10.19
N ALA A 53 5.06 4.51 10.06
CA ALA A 53 4.35 3.25 10.19
C ALA A 53 4.70 2.33 9.02
N ASP A 54 4.98 1.06 9.32
CA ASP A 54 5.44 0.10 8.32
C ASP A 54 4.46 -1.07 8.18
N VAL A 55 3.99 -1.27 6.96
CA VAL A 55 2.99 -2.30 6.63
C VAL A 55 3.55 -3.71 6.80
N ILE A 56 4.79 -3.94 6.36
CA ILE A 56 5.43 -5.26 6.49
C ILE A 56 5.71 -5.57 7.97
N LYS A 57 6.19 -4.59 8.73
CA LYS A 57 6.37 -4.76 10.18
C LYS A 57 5.04 -5.01 10.90
N ALA A 58 3.96 -4.37 10.45
CA ALA A 58 2.63 -4.64 11.00
C ALA A 58 2.19 -6.10 10.83
N ILE A 59 2.42 -6.70 9.68
CA ILE A 59 2.05 -8.10 9.44
C ILE A 59 2.96 -9.10 10.16
N THR A 60 4.22 -8.76 10.45
CA THR A 60 5.12 -9.65 11.21
C THR A 60 4.69 -9.81 12.68
N LEU A 61 3.81 -8.96 13.20
CA LEU A 61 3.17 -9.14 14.52
C LEU A 61 2.05 -10.18 14.51
N LEU A 62 1.61 -10.64 13.34
CA LEU A 62 0.55 -11.64 13.23
C LEU A 62 1.07 -13.05 13.53
N PRO A 63 0.30 -13.91 14.22
CA PRO A 63 0.71 -15.28 14.52
C PRO A 63 1.09 -16.05 13.24
N GLY A 64 2.26 -16.72 13.26
CA GLY A 64 2.77 -17.50 12.13
C GLY A 64 3.38 -16.68 11.00
N VAL A 65 3.67 -15.41 11.24
CA VAL A 65 4.46 -14.54 10.37
C VAL A 65 5.73 -14.14 11.11
N SER A 66 6.86 -14.19 10.44
CA SER A 66 8.16 -13.77 10.98
C SER A 66 8.87 -12.84 10.00
N SER A 67 9.75 -11.99 10.51
CA SER A 67 10.67 -11.22 9.69
C SER A 67 11.63 -12.14 8.94
N GLY A 68 12.09 -11.74 7.77
CA GLY A 68 13.15 -12.43 7.03
C GLY A 68 14.53 -12.37 7.69
N GLY A 69 14.67 -11.61 8.80
CA GLY A 69 15.91 -11.33 9.51
C GLY A 69 16.25 -9.83 9.49
N GLU A 70 17.26 -9.42 10.26
CA GLU A 70 17.76 -8.05 10.21
C GLU A 70 18.43 -7.79 8.84
N GLY A 71 18.06 -6.69 8.20
CA GLY A 71 18.57 -6.35 6.87
C GLY A 71 18.01 -7.19 5.72
N ALA A 72 17.05 -8.09 5.98
CA ALA A 72 16.39 -8.88 4.96
C ALA A 72 15.08 -8.25 4.53
N ALA A 73 14.88 -8.15 3.22
CA ALA A 73 13.63 -7.73 2.63
C ALA A 73 12.55 -8.81 2.78
N GLY A 74 11.32 -8.41 3.15
CA GLY A 74 10.17 -9.30 3.14
C GLY A 74 9.84 -9.94 4.50
N PHE A 75 9.04 -11.00 4.43
CA PHE A 75 8.52 -11.75 5.58
C PHE A 75 8.34 -13.22 5.23
N ASN A 76 8.34 -14.05 6.24
CA ASN A 76 8.14 -15.49 6.13
C ASN A 76 6.80 -15.88 6.74
N VAL A 77 6.06 -16.79 6.11
CA VAL A 77 4.77 -17.27 6.61
C VAL A 77 4.84 -18.78 6.82
N ARG A 78 4.60 -19.21 8.08
CA ARG A 78 4.55 -20.63 8.46
C ARG A 78 5.78 -21.43 7.99
N GLY A 79 6.98 -20.82 8.07
CA GLY A 79 8.23 -21.44 7.65
C GLY A 79 8.52 -21.40 6.15
N GLY A 80 7.64 -20.80 5.34
CA GLY A 80 7.92 -20.52 3.94
C GLY A 80 8.93 -19.39 3.78
N ALA A 81 9.72 -19.41 2.72
CA ALA A 81 10.71 -18.37 2.41
C ALA A 81 10.04 -17.09 1.89
N ALA A 82 10.74 -15.95 1.98
CA ALA A 82 10.21 -14.65 1.62
C ALA A 82 9.76 -14.55 0.15
N ASP A 83 10.48 -15.22 -0.77
CA ASP A 83 10.17 -15.28 -2.19
C ASP A 83 8.95 -16.16 -2.52
N GLN A 84 8.48 -16.97 -1.56
CA GLN A 84 7.29 -17.82 -1.70
C GLN A 84 5.99 -17.11 -1.38
N ASN A 85 6.03 -15.83 -1.02
CA ASN A 85 4.85 -15.01 -0.77
C ASN A 85 4.46 -14.23 -2.03
N LEU A 86 3.18 -14.25 -2.39
CA LEU A 86 2.62 -13.37 -3.42
C LEU A 86 2.22 -12.04 -2.78
N ILE A 87 2.81 -10.97 -3.23
CA ILE A 87 2.52 -9.63 -2.73
C ILE A 87 1.88 -8.82 -3.84
N LEU A 88 0.68 -8.31 -3.59
CA LEU A 88 -0.11 -7.59 -4.56
C LEU A 88 -0.46 -6.19 -4.05
N LEU A 89 -0.33 -5.19 -4.92
CA LEU A 89 -0.83 -3.84 -4.72
C LEU A 89 -1.87 -3.54 -5.79
N ASP A 90 -3.15 -3.40 -5.39
CA ASP A 90 -4.26 -3.28 -6.32
C ASP A 90 -4.21 -4.33 -7.44
N GLU A 91 -4.03 -5.62 -7.10
CA GLU A 91 -3.92 -6.79 -8.00
C GLU A 91 -2.57 -6.91 -8.76
N ALA A 92 -1.74 -5.86 -8.81
CA ALA A 92 -0.44 -5.88 -9.47
C ALA A 92 0.66 -6.47 -8.56
N THR A 93 1.52 -7.31 -9.10
CA THR A 93 2.59 -7.97 -8.34
C THR A 93 3.69 -6.99 -7.96
N ILE A 94 4.04 -6.97 -6.68
CA ILE A 94 5.23 -6.32 -6.12
C ILE A 94 6.28 -7.39 -5.88
N PHE A 95 7.43 -7.27 -6.53
CA PHE A 95 8.51 -8.28 -6.46
C PHE A 95 9.40 -8.09 -5.24
N ASN A 96 9.72 -6.85 -4.89
CA ASN A 96 10.44 -6.52 -3.66
C ASN A 96 9.56 -5.62 -2.79
N SER A 97 9.29 -6.04 -1.56
CA SER A 97 8.37 -5.38 -0.66
C SER A 97 9.00 -4.32 0.24
N SER A 98 10.30 -4.04 0.08
CA SER A 98 11.01 -3.14 0.99
C SER A 98 12.02 -2.24 0.29
N HIS A 99 12.25 -1.09 0.91
CA HIS A 99 13.30 -0.15 0.59
C HIS A 99 14.48 -0.31 1.56
N LEU A 100 15.68 0.09 1.11
CA LEU A 100 16.92 0.12 1.90
C LEU A 100 17.13 -1.20 2.67
N PHE A 101 17.10 -2.33 1.95
CA PHE A 101 17.35 -3.66 2.51
C PHE A 101 16.45 -4.02 3.70
N GLY A 102 15.16 -3.64 3.68
CA GLY A 102 14.19 -4.01 4.70
C GLY A 102 13.96 -2.96 5.80
N LEU A 103 14.60 -1.80 5.73
CA LEU A 103 14.39 -0.73 6.71
C LEU A 103 12.97 -0.13 6.61
N PHE A 104 12.46 0.04 5.38
CA PHE A 104 11.11 0.56 5.11
C PHE A 104 10.36 -0.36 4.16
N SER A 105 9.04 -0.46 4.31
CA SER A 105 8.23 -1.11 3.29
C SER A 105 7.99 -0.20 2.09
N VAL A 106 7.80 -0.79 0.90
CA VAL A 106 7.40 -0.06 -0.31
C VAL A 106 5.97 0.51 -0.21
N PHE A 107 5.21 0.11 0.78
CA PHE A 107 3.82 0.48 0.96
C PHE A 107 3.69 1.76 1.80
N ASN A 108 3.25 2.84 1.17
CA ASN A 108 2.96 4.08 1.88
C ASN A 108 1.70 3.90 2.76
N PRO A 109 1.81 3.95 4.10
CA PRO A 109 0.69 3.69 5.01
C PRO A 109 -0.44 4.72 4.88
N ASP A 110 -0.16 5.90 4.36
CA ASP A 110 -1.17 6.93 4.12
C ASP A 110 -2.00 6.65 2.85
N ALA A 111 -1.43 5.96 1.87
CA ALA A 111 -2.10 5.59 0.62
C ALA A 111 -2.92 4.30 0.74
N ILE A 112 -2.68 3.46 1.77
CA ILE A 112 -3.36 2.17 1.92
C ILE A 112 -4.74 2.33 2.55
N LYS A 113 -5.71 1.58 2.02
CA LYS A 113 -7.05 1.41 2.56
C LYS A 113 -7.11 0.23 3.52
N SER A 114 -6.66 -0.93 3.05
CA SER A 114 -6.70 -2.19 3.79
C SER A 114 -5.77 -3.21 3.16
N LEU A 115 -5.44 -4.24 3.92
CA LEU A 115 -4.73 -5.41 3.44
C LEU A 115 -5.37 -6.70 3.93
N LYS A 116 -5.16 -7.79 3.19
CA LYS A 116 -5.52 -9.15 3.55
C LYS A 116 -4.32 -10.05 3.40
N LEU A 117 -3.98 -10.78 4.45
CA LEU A 117 -2.94 -11.79 4.43
C LEU A 117 -3.58 -13.18 4.51
N TYR A 118 -3.47 -13.94 3.43
CA TYR A 118 -3.89 -15.34 3.32
C TYR A 118 -2.70 -16.23 3.69
N LYS A 119 -2.72 -16.83 4.87
CA LYS A 119 -1.68 -17.75 5.39
C LYS A 119 -1.96 -19.22 5.08
N GLY A 120 -3.06 -19.49 4.41
CA GLY A 120 -3.58 -20.81 4.00
C GLY A 120 -5.00 -20.64 3.48
N GLY A 121 -5.56 -21.67 2.83
CA GLY A 121 -6.87 -21.57 2.19
C GLY A 121 -6.93 -20.47 1.13
N VAL A 122 -5.84 -20.31 0.38
CA VAL A 122 -5.70 -19.26 -0.65
C VAL A 122 -6.76 -19.48 -1.73
N PRO A 123 -7.60 -18.46 -2.05
CA PRO A 123 -8.58 -18.57 -3.12
C PRO A 123 -7.93 -18.90 -4.47
N ALA A 124 -8.62 -19.72 -5.29
CA ALA A 124 -8.12 -20.21 -6.59
C ALA A 124 -7.77 -19.11 -7.61
N LYS A 125 -8.25 -17.88 -7.41
CA LYS A 125 -7.88 -16.72 -8.25
C LYS A 125 -6.42 -16.27 -8.08
N TYR A 126 -5.75 -16.65 -7.00
CA TYR A 126 -4.35 -16.36 -6.76
C TYR A 126 -3.49 -17.59 -7.09
N GLY A 127 -2.36 -17.35 -7.74
CA GLY A 127 -1.43 -18.40 -8.11
C GLY A 127 0.02 -17.92 -8.11
N GLY A 128 0.95 -18.83 -8.45
CA GLY A 128 2.36 -18.51 -8.66
C GLY A 128 3.23 -18.46 -7.39
N ARG A 129 2.65 -18.58 -6.18
CA ARG A 129 3.37 -18.64 -4.91
C ARG A 129 2.71 -19.65 -3.98
N VAL A 130 3.51 -20.23 -3.05
CA VAL A 130 3.08 -21.39 -2.26
C VAL A 130 2.90 -21.12 -0.76
N ALA A 131 3.52 -20.06 -0.20
CA ALA A 131 3.48 -19.82 1.24
C ALA A 131 2.30 -18.95 1.65
N SER A 132 2.11 -17.79 1.03
CA SER A 132 1.02 -16.87 1.37
C SER A 132 0.68 -15.91 0.24
N VAL A 133 -0.44 -15.18 0.42
CA VAL A 133 -0.81 -14.05 -0.43
C VAL A 133 -1.08 -12.84 0.45
N LEU A 134 -0.35 -11.76 0.22
CA LEU A 134 -0.58 -10.45 0.78
C LEU A 134 -1.24 -9.55 -0.28
N ASP A 135 -2.52 -9.28 -0.11
CA ASP A 135 -3.34 -8.50 -1.04
C ASP A 135 -3.62 -7.12 -0.43
N ILE A 136 -3.03 -6.08 -1.00
CA ILE A 136 -3.05 -4.70 -0.49
C ILE A 136 -3.87 -3.83 -1.43
N TYR A 137 -4.79 -3.05 -0.86
CA TYR A 137 -5.63 -2.11 -1.59
C TYR A 137 -5.28 -0.67 -1.23
N GLN A 138 -5.07 0.17 -2.23
CA GLN A 138 -4.91 1.61 -2.06
C GLN A 138 -6.28 2.29 -1.87
N LYS A 139 -6.29 3.43 -1.19
CA LYS A 139 -7.45 4.33 -1.11
C LYS A 139 -7.83 4.86 -2.49
N GLU A 140 -9.08 5.18 -2.70
CA GLU A 140 -9.56 5.78 -3.95
C GLU A 140 -9.36 7.30 -4.03
N GLY A 141 -8.97 7.94 -2.94
CA GLY A 141 -8.96 9.40 -2.81
C GLY A 141 -10.33 9.98 -2.44
N ASN A 142 -10.34 11.24 -2.03
CA ASN A 142 -11.56 11.91 -1.58
C ASN A 142 -12.35 12.45 -2.79
N LYS A 143 -13.63 12.07 -2.92
CA LYS A 143 -14.50 12.51 -4.02
C LYS A 143 -15.16 13.88 -3.81
N ASN A 144 -15.07 14.43 -2.60
CA ASN A 144 -15.82 15.62 -2.22
C ASN A 144 -14.95 16.85 -2.00
N GLU A 145 -13.78 16.68 -1.39
CA GLU A 145 -12.89 17.75 -0.99
C GLU A 145 -11.42 17.38 -1.21
N PHE A 146 -10.60 18.41 -1.38
CA PHE A 146 -9.14 18.23 -1.44
C PHE A 146 -8.61 18.06 -0.03
N LYS A 147 -7.72 17.05 0.13
CA LYS A 147 -6.99 16.80 1.38
C LYS A 147 -5.52 16.62 1.07
N ALA A 148 -4.70 17.14 1.96
CA ALA A 148 -3.26 16.91 1.97
C ALA A 148 -2.85 16.35 3.32
N ASN A 149 -2.02 15.32 3.32
CA ASN A 149 -1.43 14.71 4.50
C ASN A 149 0.06 14.53 4.25
N GLY A 150 0.88 14.78 5.24
CA GLY A 150 2.32 14.64 5.09
C GLY A 150 3.03 14.54 6.42
N GLY A 151 4.29 14.18 6.33
CA GLY A 151 5.17 14.08 7.49
C GLY A 151 6.61 14.27 7.09
N ILE A 152 7.36 14.94 7.95
CA ILE A 152 8.81 15.13 7.84
C ILE A 152 9.43 14.38 9.00
N GLY A 153 10.21 13.35 8.72
CA GLY A 153 10.95 12.56 9.69
C GLY A 153 12.45 12.90 9.65
N LEU A 154 13.25 12.23 10.47
CA LEU A 154 14.71 12.41 10.47
C LEU A 154 15.38 11.83 9.21
N VAL A 155 14.80 10.78 8.63
CA VAL A 155 15.38 10.00 7.54
C VAL A 155 14.63 10.21 6.23
N ALA A 156 13.30 10.30 6.29
CA ALA A 156 12.42 10.36 5.13
C ALA A 156 11.29 11.38 5.33
N SER A 157 10.81 11.91 4.22
CA SER A 157 9.58 12.71 4.16
C SER A 157 8.56 12.03 3.27
N ARG A 158 7.28 12.29 3.56
CA ARG A 158 6.15 11.82 2.77
C ARG A 158 5.12 12.91 2.57
N LEU A 159 4.44 12.85 1.44
CA LEU A 159 3.31 13.72 1.11
C LEU A 159 2.25 12.90 0.38
N LEU A 160 1.00 13.04 0.78
CA LEU A 160 -0.16 12.48 0.12
C LEU A 160 -1.16 13.59 -0.18
N LEU A 161 -1.57 13.68 -1.43
CA LEU A 161 -2.59 14.60 -1.92
C LEU A 161 -3.76 13.77 -2.44
N GLU A 162 -4.96 14.13 -2.08
CA GLU A 162 -6.17 13.48 -2.58
C GLU A 162 -7.27 14.52 -2.80
N GLY A 163 -8.12 14.28 -3.77
CA GLY A 163 -9.21 15.20 -4.06
C GLY A 163 -10.11 14.76 -5.19
N PRO A 164 -11.20 15.52 -5.47
CA PRO A 164 -12.11 15.22 -6.54
C PRO A 164 -11.53 15.60 -7.91
N LEU A 165 -11.62 14.69 -8.88
CA LEU A 165 -11.56 15.01 -10.31
C LEU A 165 -12.86 15.67 -10.77
N LYS A 166 -13.97 15.13 -10.26
CA LYS A 166 -15.32 15.68 -10.36
C LYS A 166 -16.07 15.31 -9.08
N LYS A 167 -16.59 16.30 -8.38
CA LYS A 167 -17.27 16.10 -7.08
C LYS A 167 -18.32 14.99 -7.16
N GLY A 168 -18.26 14.06 -6.21
CA GLY A 168 -19.16 12.92 -6.09
C GLY A 168 -18.98 11.82 -7.15
N VAL A 169 -18.19 12.04 -8.22
CA VAL A 169 -18.08 11.13 -9.37
C VAL A 169 -16.72 10.48 -9.45
N GLY A 170 -15.65 11.24 -9.33
CA GLY A 170 -14.28 10.72 -9.45
C GLY A 170 -13.31 11.43 -8.53
N SER A 171 -12.23 10.74 -8.21
CA SER A 171 -11.18 11.21 -7.32
C SER A 171 -9.79 10.83 -7.81
N PHE A 172 -8.81 11.54 -7.30
CA PHE A 172 -7.40 11.20 -7.43
C PHE A 172 -6.75 11.06 -6.06
N LEU A 173 -5.68 10.29 -6.03
CA LEU A 173 -4.74 10.16 -4.94
C LEU A 173 -3.34 10.15 -5.54
N LEU A 174 -2.46 11.01 -5.01
CA LEU A 174 -1.04 11.11 -5.37
C LEU A 174 -0.23 11.12 -4.08
N GLY A 175 0.63 10.14 -3.90
CA GLY A 175 1.49 10.01 -2.73
C GLY A 175 2.94 9.89 -3.15
N GLY A 176 3.84 10.60 -2.48
CA GLY A 176 5.27 10.49 -2.70
C GLY A 176 6.02 10.38 -1.39
N ARG A 177 7.11 9.61 -1.39
CA ARG A 177 8.08 9.52 -0.30
C ARG A 177 9.49 9.63 -0.85
N ALA A 178 10.38 10.19 -0.07
CA ALA A 178 11.80 10.23 -0.37
C ALA A 178 12.62 10.27 0.91
N THR A 179 13.75 9.57 0.91
CA THR A 179 14.77 9.71 1.95
C THR A 179 15.79 10.77 1.57
N TYR A 180 16.31 11.44 2.56
CA TYR A 180 17.32 12.49 2.41
C TYR A 180 18.45 12.39 3.44
N ALA A 181 18.47 11.35 4.25
CA ALA A 181 19.51 11.15 5.27
C ALA A 181 20.93 11.14 4.67
N HIS A 182 21.08 10.60 3.45
CA HIS A 182 22.34 10.58 2.72
C HIS A 182 22.94 11.98 2.46
N LEU A 183 22.13 13.03 2.45
CA LEU A 183 22.63 14.42 2.28
C LEU A 183 23.43 14.91 3.49
N PHE A 184 23.25 14.27 4.64
CA PHE A 184 23.95 14.63 5.88
C PHE A 184 25.17 13.73 6.14
N LEU A 185 25.29 12.58 5.47
CA LEU A 185 26.41 11.65 5.66
C LEU A 185 27.79 12.27 5.41
N PRO A 186 28.00 13.14 4.40
CA PRO A 186 29.28 13.80 4.18
C PRO A 186 29.75 14.69 5.33
N LEU A 187 28.83 15.18 6.18
CA LEU A 187 29.17 15.92 7.40
C LEU A 187 29.89 15.09 8.45
N PHE A 188 29.83 13.76 8.31
CA PHE A 188 30.44 12.76 9.19
C PHE A 188 31.56 11.96 8.49
N ASP A 189 32.11 12.49 7.40
CA ASP A 189 33.14 11.82 6.58
C ASP A 189 32.69 10.45 6.04
N VAL A 190 31.39 10.30 5.73
CA VAL A 190 30.81 9.09 5.16
C VAL A 190 30.38 9.35 3.72
N ASP A 191 31.14 8.79 2.77
CA ASP A 191 30.89 8.93 1.32
C ASP A 191 29.89 7.91 0.76
N ASN A 192 29.23 7.16 1.63
CA ASN A 192 28.22 6.18 1.20
C ASN A 192 26.89 6.87 0.89
N ILE A 193 26.25 6.44 -0.17
CA ILE A 193 24.94 6.94 -0.59
C ILE A 193 23.91 5.84 -0.42
N ALA A 194 22.84 6.13 0.33
CA ALA A 194 21.71 5.23 0.47
C ALA A 194 20.43 6.05 0.50
N TYR A 195 19.61 5.93 -0.52
CA TYR A 195 18.32 6.62 -0.59
C TYR A 195 17.30 5.83 -1.39
N PHE A 196 16.04 6.11 -1.12
CA PHE A 196 14.93 5.70 -1.98
C PHE A 196 13.98 6.85 -2.24
N TYR A 197 13.19 6.70 -3.28
CA TYR A 197 12.01 7.51 -3.53
C TYR A 197 10.92 6.63 -4.14
N ASP A 198 9.68 6.96 -3.83
CA ASP A 198 8.52 6.28 -4.39
C ASP A 198 7.36 7.24 -4.71
N LEU A 199 6.51 6.78 -5.60
CA LEU A 199 5.31 7.45 -6.03
C LEU A 199 4.15 6.45 -6.05
N ASN A 200 3.06 6.81 -5.40
CA ASN A 200 1.79 6.08 -5.40
C ASN A 200 0.74 6.94 -6.12
N THR A 201 0.00 6.35 -7.03
CA THR A 201 -1.06 7.05 -7.75
C THR A 201 -2.32 6.21 -7.80
N LYS A 202 -3.48 6.84 -7.65
CA LYS A 202 -4.76 6.19 -7.91
C LYS A 202 -5.78 7.19 -8.41
N PHE A 203 -6.42 6.85 -9.52
CA PHE A 203 -7.53 7.59 -10.10
C PHE A 203 -8.75 6.68 -10.11
N SER A 204 -9.88 7.19 -9.68
CA SER A 204 -11.17 6.51 -9.76
C SER A 204 -12.18 7.41 -10.44
N TYR A 205 -12.98 6.87 -11.36
CA TYR A 205 -14.01 7.64 -12.04
C TYR A 205 -15.21 6.77 -12.39
N LYS A 206 -16.40 7.23 -12.00
CA LYS A 206 -17.67 6.60 -12.35
C LYS A 206 -18.19 7.23 -13.63
N LEU A 207 -18.02 6.53 -14.76
CA LEU A 207 -18.47 7.00 -16.08
C LEU A 207 -20.00 7.13 -16.14
N ASN A 208 -20.71 6.15 -15.58
CA ASN A 208 -22.16 6.13 -15.43
C ASN A 208 -22.56 5.10 -14.36
N GLN A 209 -23.85 4.82 -14.19
CA GLN A 209 -24.33 3.88 -13.16
C GLN A 209 -23.83 2.45 -13.34
N LYS A 210 -23.47 2.06 -14.58
CA LYS A 210 -23.03 0.72 -14.93
C LYS A 210 -21.51 0.59 -15.11
N ASN A 211 -20.78 1.70 -15.27
CA ASN A 211 -19.36 1.69 -15.61
C ASN A 211 -18.53 2.50 -14.63
N SER A 212 -17.52 1.88 -14.06
CA SER A 212 -16.50 2.51 -13.22
C SER A 212 -15.11 2.10 -13.69
N ILE A 213 -14.21 3.07 -13.79
CA ILE A 213 -12.81 2.86 -14.18
C ILE A 213 -11.90 3.26 -13.02
N TYR A 214 -10.80 2.53 -12.89
CA TYR A 214 -9.76 2.76 -11.91
C TYR A 214 -8.40 2.63 -12.60
N LEU A 215 -7.51 3.55 -12.30
CA LEU A 215 -6.12 3.48 -12.70
C LEU A 215 -5.28 3.63 -11.44
N SER A 216 -4.50 2.63 -11.10
CA SER A 216 -3.56 2.68 -9.99
C SER A 216 -2.14 2.44 -10.48
N GLY A 217 -1.17 3.03 -9.80
CA GLY A 217 0.23 2.89 -10.13
C GLY A 217 1.10 3.05 -8.90
N TYR A 218 2.24 2.38 -8.97
CA TYR A 218 3.33 2.53 -8.02
C TYR A 218 4.65 2.54 -8.80
N PHE A 219 5.52 3.43 -8.42
CA PHE A 219 6.90 3.48 -8.86
C PHE A 219 7.80 3.68 -7.65
N GLY A 220 8.82 2.85 -7.47
CA GLY A 220 9.80 2.99 -6.41
C GLY A 220 11.19 2.65 -6.90
N ARG A 221 12.18 3.37 -6.42
CA ARG A 221 13.59 3.15 -6.75
C ARG A 221 14.45 3.32 -5.51
N ASP A 222 15.37 2.38 -5.33
CA ASP A 222 16.43 2.41 -4.33
C ASP A 222 17.77 2.56 -5.00
N VAL A 223 18.64 3.33 -4.39
CA VAL A 223 20.04 3.50 -4.80
C VAL A 223 20.92 3.34 -3.57
N PHE A 224 21.88 2.44 -3.68
CA PHE A 224 22.88 2.20 -2.65
C PHE A 224 24.28 2.20 -3.31
N ASN A 225 25.14 3.08 -2.84
CA ASN A 225 26.51 3.21 -3.35
C ASN A 225 27.49 3.27 -2.17
N VAL A 226 28.50 2.42 -2.22
CA VAL A 226 29.56 2.36 -1.21
C VAL A 226 30.90 2.72 -1.87
N SER A 227 31.43 3.87 -1.50
CA SER A 227 32.81 4.32 -1.87
C SER A 227 33.10 4.19 -3.37
N ASN A 228 32.11 4.39 -4.24
CA ASN A 228 32.18 4.24 -5.70
C ASN A 228 32.67 2.86 -6.21
N SER A 229 32.84 1.89 -5.30
CA SER A 229 33.27 0.54 -5.63
C SER A 229 32.11 -0.43 -5.84
N PHE A 230 31.00 -0.16 -5.19
CA PHE A 230 29.78 -0.98 -5.24
C PHE A 230 28.56 -0.07 -5.39
N GLU A 231 27.81 -0.24 -6.46
CA GLU A 231 26.52 0.42 -6.65
C GLU A 231 25.44 -0.63 -6.89
N ASN A 232 24.37 -0.59 -6.10
CA ASN A 232 23.18 -1.41 -6.26
C ASN A 232 21.96 -0.51 -6.44
N THR A 233 21.22 -0.72 -7.51
CA THR A 233 19.97 -0.01 -7.80
C THR A 233 18.86 -1.02 -8.06
N TYR A 234 17.72 -0.88 -7.39
CA TYR A 234 16.57 -1.76 -7.60
C TYR A 234 15.26 -1.01 -7.41
N GLY A 235 14.16 -1.60 -7.86
CA GLY A 235 12.83 -1.01 -7.64
C GLY A 235 11.73 -1.69 -8.42
N ASN A 236 10.48 -1.37 -8.05
CA ASN A 236 9.29 -1.86 -8.69
C ASN A 236 8.60 -0.76 -9.50
N THR A 237 7.99 -1.16 -10.61
CA THR A 237 7.05 -0.33 -11.37
C THR A 237 5.81 -1.16 -11.62
N VAL A 238 4.65 -0.69 -11.14
CA VAL A 238 3.38 -1.37 -11.39
C VAL A 238 2.32 -0.38 -11.85
N ILE A 239 1.50 -0.83 -12.77
CA ILE A 239 0.33 -0.10 -13.27
C ILE A 239 -0.82 -1.10 -13.38
N ASN A 240 -1.99 -0.73 -12.87
CA ASN A 240 -3.21 -1.50 -13.04
C ASN A 240 -4.33 -0.58 -13.53
N PHE A 241 -4.87 -0.89 -14.70
CA PHE A 241 -6.12 -0.32 -15.18
C PHE A 241 -7.24 -1.33 -14.97
N ARG A 242 -8.28 -0.95 -14.22
CA ARG A 242 -9.44 -1.80 -13.98
C ARG A 242 -10.71 -1.11 -14.47
N TRP A 243 -11.51 -1.86 -15.22
CA TRP A 243 -12.85 -1.48 -15.64
C TRP A 243 -13.88 -2.44 -15.05
N ASN A 244 -14.78 -1.89 -14.26
CA ASN A 244 -15.92 -2.61 -13.71
C ASN A 244 -17.15 -2.27 -14.55
N HIS A 245 -17.82 -3.29 -15.06
CA HIS A 245 -19.04 -3.15 -15.84
C HIS A 245 -20.18 -3.98 -15.25
N LEU A 246 -21.33 -3.34 -15.06
CA LEU A 246 -22.56 -3.96 -14.60
C LEU A 246 -23.49 -4.13 -15.80
N PHE A 247 -23.64 -5.35 -16.32
CA PHE A 247 -24.55 -5.66 -17.43
C PHE A 247 -26.00 -5.54 -16.96
N ASN A 248 -26.33 -6.18 -15.84
CA ASN A 248 -27.62 -6.14 -15.17
C ASN A 248 -27.42 -6.48 -13.68
N ASP A 249 -28.51 -6.62 -12.91
CA ASP A 249 -28.47 -6.89 -11.46
C ASP A 249 -27.89 -8.26 -11.09
N GLN A 250 -27.75 -9.17 -12.04
CA GLN A 250 -27.22 -10.54 -11.84
C GLN A 250 -25.85 -10.78 -12.46
N LEU A 251 -25.43 -9.94 -13.40
CA LEU A 251 -24.19 -10.11 -14.16
C LEU A 251 -23.33 -8.84 -14.14
N PHE A 252 -22.10 -9.00 -13.67
CA PHE A 252 -21.08 -7.96 -13.73
C PHE A 252 -19.76 -8.52 -14.25
N SER A 253 -18.88 -7.66 -14.72
CA SER A 253 -17.51 -8.00 -15.08
C SER A 253 -16.51 -7.03 -14.47
N ASN A 254 -15.34 -7.58 -14.15
CA ASN A 254 -14.14 -6.83 -13.80
C ASN A 254 -13.05 -7.19 -14.80
N LEU A 255 -12.60 -6.22 -15.57
CA LEU A 255 -11.45 -6.37 -16.46
C LEU A 255 -10.28 -5.61 -15.83
N SER A 256 -9.17 -6.30 -15.59
CA SER A 256 -7.93 -5.70 -15.11
C SER A 256 -6.83 -5.91 -16.13
N LEU A 257 -6.13 -4.83 -16.50
CA LEU A 257 -4.92 -4.85 -17.30
C LEU A 257 -3.77 -4.44 -16.40
N ILE A 258 -2.86 -5.37 -16.16
CA ILE A 258 -1.80 -5.24 -15.15
C ILE A 258 -0.44 -5.26 -15.85
N TYR A 259 0.39 -4.29 -15.49
CA TYR A 259 1.81 -4.27 -15.80
C TYR A 259 2.59 -4.27 -14.49
N SER A 260 3.57 -5.17 -14.35
CA SER A 260 4.46 -5.25 -13.20
C SER A 260 5.87 -5.50 -13.70
N ASP A 261 6.80 -4.68 -13.26
CA ASP A 261 8.22 -4.77 -13.60
C ASP A 261 9.09 -4.59 -12.36
N TYR A 262 10.22 -5.28 -12.34
CA TYR A 262 11.24 -5.16 -11.31
C TYR A 262 12.59 -4.93 -11.95
N TYR A 263 13.16 -3.79 -11.65
CA TYR A 263 14.51 -3.44 -12.07
C TYR A 263 15.52 -3.84 -10.99
N TYR A 264 16.64 -4.40 -11.41
CA TYR A 264 17.79 -4.66 -10.56
C TYR A 264 19.07 -4.38 -11.35
N GLY A 265 19.93 -3.51 -10.81
CA GLY A 265 21.23 -3.16 -11.37
C GLY A 265 22.32 -3.29 -10.31
N LEU A 266 23.43 -3.91 -10.69
CA LEU A 266 24.61 -4.07 -9.85
C LEU A 266 25.84 -3.65 -10.64
N ASN A 267 26.53 -2.61 -10.18
CA ASN A 267 27.79 -2.14 -10.74
C ASN A 267 28.91 -2.38 -9.72
N LEU A 268 29.94 -3.12 -10.15
CA LEU A 268 31.14 -3.40 -9.35
C LEU A 268 32.34 -2.79 -10.05
N ASN A 269 32.96 -1.80 -9.43
CA ASN A 269 34.18 -1.18 -9.91
C ASN A 269 35.36 -1.76 -9.12
N PHE A 270 36.00 -2.78 -9.67
CA PHE A 270 37.24 -3.29 -9.09
C PHE A 270 38.36 -2.34 -9.47
N VAL A 271 39.02 -1.74 -8.49
CA VAL A 271 40.32 -1.09 -8.69
C VAL A 271 41.30 -2.22 -9.01
N GLY A 272 41.77 -2.28 -10.25
CA GLY A 272 42.75 -3.26 -10.63
C GLY A 272 44.00 -3.14 -9.78
N PHE A 273 44.50 -4.25 -9.25
CA PHE A 273 45.85 -4.31 -8.73
C PHE A 273 46.79 -4.19 -9.95
N GLU A 274 47.48 -3.06 -10.09
CA GLU A 274 48.65 -2.93 -10.94
C GLU A 274 49.83 -3.64 -10.31
#